data_6c7d480294497b90452a868eeef74cdc
#
_entry.id   6c7d480294497b90452a868eeef74cdc
#
_cell.length_a   1.000
_cell.length_b   1.000
_cell.length_c   1.000
_cell.angle_alpha   90.00
_cell.angle_beta   90.00
_cell.angle_gamma   90.00
#
_symmetry.space_group_name_H-M   'P 1'
#
loop_
_entity.id
_entity.type
_entity.pdbx_description
1 polymer ?
#
loop_
_entity_poly.entity_id
_entity_poly.type
_entity_poly.pdbx_seq_one_letter_code
_entity_poly.pdbx_strand_id
1 'polypeptide(L)'
;SFIMNHMPLAMQILFFGALLSAIKSTSSATLLAPSTSFVENILKHIHPGLSDRQQLLAMRITILVFSVSVLAYAIAMKGTSIYELVSSAYQVTLVAAFVPLVFGLYWSRATTQGAIFSIFAGIAVWVAFFPQVTTWGELFPGQLAGLIAALIGMLVGSLAPQILANRHEHVSHHLKPTA
;
A
#
# COMPACT_ATOMS: atom_id res chain seq x y z
N SER A 1 30.43 4.75 15.66
CA SER A 1 29.63 3.51 15.70
C SER A 1 30.40 2.44 16.50
N PHE A 2 29.74 1.82 17.48
CA PHE A 2 30.35 0.86 18.42
C PHE A 2 31.07 -0.30 17.71
N ILE A 3 30.41 -0.87 16.68
CA ILE A 3 30.91 -2.05 15.95
C ILE A 3 32.22 -1.74 15.22
N MET A 4 32.30 -0.59 14.54
CA MET A 4 33.50 -0.21 13.76
C MET A 4 34.71 0.06 14.66
N ASN A 5 34.50 0.51 15.90
CA ASN A 5 35.59 0.96 16.76
C ASN A 5 36.03 -0.07 17.79
N HIS A 6 35.20 -1.09 18.10
CA HIS A 6 35.45 -2.01 19.23
C HIS A 6 35.45 -3.49 18.84
N MET A 7 35.12 -3.85 17.59
CA MET A 7 35.05 -5.24 17.19
C MET A 7 36.17 -5.65 16.21
N PRO A 8 36.69 -6.89 16.32
CA PRO A 8 37.62 -7.43 15.35
C PRO A 8 37.05 -7.43 13.93
N LEU A 9 37.91 -7.30 12.91
CA LEU A 9 37.52 -7.23 11.50
C LEU A 9 36.59 -8.39 11.06
N ALA A 10 36.87 -9.60 11.53
CA ALA A 10 36.03 -10.77 11.22
C ALA A 10 34.58 -10.61 11.71
N MET A 11 34.37 -10.08 12.89
CA MET A 11 33.03 -9.81 13.44
C MET A 11 32.32 -8.67 12.68
N GLN A 12 33.06 -7.65 12.26
CA GLN A 12 32.50 -6.57 11.44
C GLN A 12 31.99 -7.13 10.11
N ILE A 13 32.78 -7.97 9.42
CA ILE A 13 32.39 -8.60 8.15
C ILE A 13 31.15 -9.48 8.31
N LEU A 14 31.11 -10.33 9.35
CA LEU A 14 29.94 -11.16 9.65
C LEU A 14 28.70 -10.33 9.96
N PHE A 15 28.83 -9.31 10.76
CA PHE A 15 27.70 -8.43 11.12
C PHE A 15 27.13 -7.70 9.91
N PHE A 16 27.99 -7.02 9.15
CA PHE A 16 27.54 -6.29 7.97
C PHE A 16 27.06 -7.23 6.85
N GLY A 17 27.67 -8.41 6.70
CA GLY A 17 27.20 -9.43 5.78
C GLY A 17 25.80 -9.94 6.13
N ALA A 18 25.55 -10.24 7.39
CA ALA A 18 24.22 -10.63 7.89
C ALA A 18 23.18 -9.51 7.70
N LEU A 19 23.55 -8.27 8.02
CA LEU A 19 22.70 -7.10 7.84
C LEU A 19 22.32 -6.91 6.36
N LEU A 20 23.30 -6.94 5.45
CA LEU A 20 23.05 -6.82 4.02
C LEU A 20 22.18 -7.95 3.48
N SER A 21 22.39 -9.18 3.97
CA SER A 21 21.57 -10.34 3.61
C SER A 21 20.10 -10.15 4.04
N ALA A 22 19.87 -9.69 5.26
CA ALA A 22 18.55 -9.41 5.78
C ALA A 22 17.85 -8.30 4.98
N ILE A 23 18.55 -7.19 4.70
CA ILE A 23 18.03 -6.09 3.90
C ILE A 23 17.66 -6.59 2.49
N LYS A 24 18.54 -7.35 1.84
CA LYS A 24 18.30 -7.90 0.49
C LYS A 24 17.08 -8.82 0.47
N SER A 25 16.95 -9.71 1.43
CA SER A 25 15.82 -10.64 1.55
C SER A 25 14.49 -9.90 1.69
N THR A 26 14.42 -8.94 2.62
CA THR A 26 13.21 -8.14 2.85
C THR A 26 12.87 -7.28 1.64
N SER A 27 13.85 -6.59 1.06
CA SER A 27 13.62 -5.73 -0.11
C SER A 27 13.11 -6.52 -1.32
N SER A 28 13.62 -7.73 -1.54
CA SER A 28 13.14 -8.60 -2.64
C SER A 28 11.67 -8.97 -2.46
N ALA A 29 11.26 -9.37 -1.27
CA ALA A 29 9.87 -9.73 -0.98
C ALA A 29 8.92 -8.53 -1.10
N THR A 30 9.30 -7.38 -0.53
CA THR A 30 8.48 -6.16 -0.54
C THR A 30 8.34 -5.53 -1.91
N LEU A 31 9.28 -5.73 -2.83
CA LEU A 31 9.17 -5.27 -4.22
C LEU A 31 8.41 -6.27 -5.10
N LEU A 32 8.58 -7.58 -4.86
CA LEU A 32 7.95 -8.60 -5.68
C LEU A 32 6.43 -8.63 -5.50
N ALA A 33 5.93 -8.57 -4.26
CA ALA A 33 4.50 -8.67 -3.98
C ALA A 33 3.65 -7.59 -4.67
N PRO A 34 3.93 -6.27 -4.53
CA PRO A 34 3.16 -5.25 -5.23
C PRO A 34 3.35 -5.31 -6.76
N SER A 35 4.54 -5.72 -7.24
CA SER A 35 4.79 -5.85 -8.67
C SER A 35 3.96 -6.98 -9.29
N THR A 36 3.87 -8.12 -8.63
CA THR A 36 3.02 -9.24 -9.05
C THR A 36 1.55 -8.82 -9.03
N SER A 37 1.11 -8.20 -7.95
CA SER A 37 -0.27 -7.73 -7.81
C SER A 37 -0.64 -6.70 -8.90
N PHE A 38 0.27 -5.80 -9.24
CA PHE A 38 0.06 -4.83 -10.32
C PHE A 38 -0.08 -5.51 -11.69
N VAL A 39 0.79 -6.46 -12.01
CA VAL A 39 0.76 -7.15 -13.30
C VAL A 39 -0.47 -8.05 -13.42
N GLU A 40 -0.77 -8.83 -12.37
CA GLU A 40 -1.88 -9.77 -12.38
C GLU A 40 -3.25 -9.08 -12.36
N ASN A 41 -3.43 -8.06 -11.54
CA ASN A 41 -4.73 -7.45 -11.30
C ASN A 41 -5.02 -6.24 -12.18
N ILE A 42 -3.98 -5.52 -12.65
CA ILE A 42 -4.15 -4.31 -13.44
C ILE A 42 -3.77 -4.58 -14.90
N LEU A 43 -2.53 -5.02 -15.15
CA LEU A 43 -2.02 -5.13 -16.50
C LEU A 43 -2.74 -6.23 -17.31
N LYS A 44 -2.97 -7.40 -16.72
CA LYS A 44 -3.74 -8.48 -17.36
C LYS A 44 -5.20 -8.11 -17.61
N HIS A 45 -5.78 -7.27 -16.75
CA HIS A 45 -7.15 -6.82 -16.96
C HIS A 45 -7.26 -5.85 -18.15
N ILE A 46 -6.23 -5.02 -18.37
CA ILE A 46 -6.16 -4.07 -19.50
C ILE A 46 -5.78 -4.80 -20.82
N HIS A 47 -4.88 -5.78 -20.73
CA HIS A 47 -4.38 -6.58 -21.86
C HIS A 47 -4.53 -8.09 -21.59
N PRO A 48 -5.71 -8.69 -21.86
CA PRO A 48 -5.98 -10.09 -21.55
C PRO A 48 -5.16 -11.11 -22.37
N GLY A 49 -4.49 -10.69 -23.43
CA GLY A 49 -3.77 -11.55 -24.39
C GLY A 49 -2.24 -11.57 -24.22
N LEU A 50 -1.72 -11.21 -23.04
CA LEU A 50 -0.28 -11.22 -22.80
C LEU A 50 0.29 -12.63 -22.80
N SER A 51 1.33 -12.88 -23.62
CA SER A 51 2.11 -14.11 -23.55
C SER A 51 2.94 -14.16 -22.26
N ASP A 52 3.32 -15.38 -21.82
CA ASP A 52 4.12 -15.57 -20.60
C ASP A 52 5.42 -14.75 -20.60
N ARG A 53 6.05 -14.63 -21.77
CA ARG A 53 7.26 -13.82 -21.91
C ARG A 53 7.01 -12.33 -21.71
N GLN A 54 5.90 -11.83 -22.21
CA GLN A 54 5.50 -10.42 -22.02
C GLN A 54 5.13 -10.15 -20.58
N GLN A 55 4.48 -11.10 -19.93
CA GLN A 55 4.14 -10.99 -18.51
C GLN A 55 5.40 -10.95 -17.63
N LEU A 56 6.39 -11.82 -17.87
CA LEU A 56 7.66 -11.78 -17.17
C LEU A 56 8.42 -10.47 -17.40
N LEU A 57 8.38 -9.94 -18.63
CA LEU A 57 8.99 -8.65 -18.94
C LEU A 57 8.28 -7.52 -18.19
N ALA A 58 6.96 -7.52 -18.18
CA ALA A 58 6.15 -6.55 -17.44
C ALA A 58 6.46 -6.58 -15.94
N MET A 59 6.57 -7.76 -15.34
CA MET A 59 6.98 -7.89 -13.92
C MET A 59 8.37 -7.29 -13.67
N ARG A 60 9.35 -7.57 -14.52
CA ARG A 60 10.70 -7.01 -14.39
C ARG A 60 10.71 -5.50 -14.50
N ILE A 61 9.98 -4.94 -15.46
CA ILE A 61 9.84 -3.48 -15.63
C ILE A 61 9.17 -2.87 -14.41
N THR A 62 8.09 -3.46 -13.92
CA THR A 62 7.37 -2.97 -12.73
C THR A 62 8.25 -2.97 -11.48
N ILE A 63 9.03 -4.05 -11.26
CA ILE A 63 10.01 -4.12 -10.15
C ILE A 63 11.04 -3.00 -10.31
N LEU A 64 11.53 -2.76 -11.50
CA LEU A 64 12.54 -1.73 -11.78
C LEU A 64 11.96 -0.33 -11.52
N VAL A 65 10.75 -0.04 -11.99
CA VAL A 65 10.05 1.22 -11.74
C VAL A 65 9.83 1.45 -10.25
N PHE A 66 9.34 0.45 -9.51
CA PHE A 66 9.16 0.57 -8.07
C PHE A 66 10.50 0.76 -7.34
N SER A 67 11.55 0.04 -7.74
CA SER A 67 12.89 0.19 -7.14
C SER A 67 13.44 1.61 -7.33
N VAL A 68 13.31 2.16 -8.55
CA VAL A 68 13.74 3.54 -8.85
C VAL A 68 12.90 4.55 -8.08
N SER A 69 11.59 4.34 -7.96
CA SER A 69 10.70 5.21 -7.19
C SER A 69 11.05 5.23 -5.71
N VAL A 70 11.31 4.05 -5.12
CA VAL A 70 11.74 3.93 -3.71
C VAL A 70 13.11 4.57 -3.51
N LEU A 71 14.05 4.40 -4.45
CA LEU A 71 15.36 5.03 -4.39
C LEU A 71 15.26 6.56 -4.47
N ALA A 72 14.44 7.09 -5.38
CA ALA A 72 14.20 8.52 -5.50
C ALA A 72 13.59 9.10 -4.22
N TYR A 73 12.61 8.40 -3.63
CA TYR A 73 12.04 8.76 -2.35
C TYR A 73 13.08 8.75 -1.22
N ALA A 74 13.91 7.70 -1.14
CA ALA A 74 14.96 7.60 -0.14
C ALA A 74 16.00 8.73 -0.25
N ILE A 75 16.34 9.16 -1.48
CA ILE A 75 17.23 10.29 -1.72
C ILE A 75 16.56 11.61 -1.30
N ALA A 76 15.29 11.80 -1.61
CA ALA A 76 14.54 12.99 -1.22
C ALA A 76 14.39 13.11 0.31
N MET A 77 14.28 11.99 1.01
CA MET A 77 14.19 11.91 2.47
C MET A 77 15.53 11.79 3.18
N LYS A 78 16.63 12.14 2.51
CA LYS A 78 17.97 12.11 3.07
C LYS A 78 18.07 13.02 4.29
N GLY A 79 18.41 12.45 5.45
CA GLY A 79 18.48 13.16 6.73
C GLY A 79 17.33 12.86 7.70
N THR A 80 16.24 12.28 7.21
CA THR A 80 15.15 11.77 8.05
C THR A 80 15.60 10.49 8.76
N SER A 81 15.19 10.33 10.02
CA SER A 81 15.53 9.11 10.76
C SER A 81 14.81 7.88 10.17
N ILE A 82 15.48 6.72 10.24
CA ILE A 82 14.86 5.44 9.79
C ILE A 82 13.57 5.17 10.56
N TYR A 83 13.52 5.54 11.84
CA TYR A 83 12.33 5.40 12.67
C TYR A 83 11.14 6.19 12.12
N GLU A 84 11.34 7.43 11.71
CA GLU A 84 10.28 8.27 11.13
C GLU A 84 9.78 7.73 9.79
N LEU A 85 10.67 7.24 8.93
CA LEU A 85 10.30 6.63 7.65
C LEU A 85 9.46 5.36 7.85
N VAL A 86 9.87 4.49 8.77
CA VAL A 86 9.14 3.25 9.10
C VAL A 86 7.80 3.58 9.76
N SER A 87 7.79 4.51 10.71
CA SER A 87 6.57 4.96 11.39
C SER A 87 5.54 5.50 10.40
N SER A 88 5.96 6.36 9.46
CA SER A 88 5.08 6.90 8.42
C SER A 88 4.49 5.80 7.53
N ALA A 89 5.30 4.79 7.15
CA ALA A 89 4.82 3.66 6.37
C ALA A 89 3.74 2.85 7.10
N TYR A 90 3.91 2.60 8.41
CA TYR A 90 2.88 1.93 9.22
C TYR A 90 1.62 2.78 9.39
N GLN A 91 1.76 4.09 9.54
CA GLN A 91 0.60 5.00 9.63
C GLN A 91 -0.24 4.97 8.35
N VAL A 92 0.38 5.02 7.17
CA VAL A 92 -0.33 4.92 5.89
C VAL A 92 -1.07 3.58 5.79
N THR A 93 -0.42 2.48 6.16
CA THR A 93 -1.04 1.15 6.12
C THR A 93 -2.23 1.06 7.08
N LEU A 94 -2.11 1.60 8.29
CA LEU A 94 -3.20 1.64 9.26
C LEU A 94 -4.42 2.42 8.71
N VAL A 95 -4.17 3.59 8.16
CA VAL A 95 -5.23 4.50 7.70
C VAL A 95 -5.88 4.02 6.40
N ALA A 96 -5.11 3.46 5.47
CA ALA A 96 -5.60 3.07 4.15
C ALA A 96 -6.13 1.64 4.08
N ALA A 97 -5.53 0.68 4.81
CA ALA A 97 -5.80 -0.73 4.61
C ALA A 97 -6.56 -1.39 5.79
N PHE A 98 -6.32 -0.95 7.02
CA PHE A 98 -6.87 -1.63 8.19
C PHE A 98 -8.40 -1.65 8.20
N VAL A 99 -9.04 -0.50 8.00
CA VAL A 99 -10.50 -0.37 8.04
C VAL A 99 -11.19 -1.21 6.96
N PRO A 100 -10.86 -1.06 5.66
CA PRO A 100 -11.51 -1.86 4.62
C PRO A 100 -11.27 -3.37 4.78
N LEU A 101 -10.09 -3.78 5.28
CA LEU A 101 -9.81 -5.19 5.56
C LEU A 101 -10.68 -5.74 6.69
N VAL A 102 -10.72 -5.08 7.84
CA VAL A 102 -11.51 -5.54 8.99
C VAL A 102 -13.00 -5.58 8.64
N PHE A 103 -13.52 -4.52 8.04
CA PHE A 103 -14.93 -4.48 7.66
C PHE A 103 -15.26 -5.46 6.54
N GLY A 104 -14.35 -5.66 5.58
CA GLY A 104 -14.53 -6.67 4.53
C GLY A 104 -14.57 -8.09 5.05
N LEU A 105 -13.87 -8.41 6.15
CA LEU A 105 -13.87 -9.74 6.77
C LEU A 105 -15.04 -9.97 7.72
N TYR A 106 -15.42 -8.97 8.50
CA TYR A 106 -16.35 -9.14 9.62
C TYR A 106 -17.73 -8.52 9.38
N TRP A 107 -17.89 -7.61 8.42
CA TRP A 107 -19.14 -6.94 8.17
C TRP A 107 -19.77 -7.33 6.84
N SER A 108 -20.85 -8.09 6.87
CA SER A 108 -21.54 -8.61 5.69
C SER A 108 -22.12 -7.55 4.74
N ARG A 109 -22.24 -6.31 5.19
CA ARG A 109 -22.72 -5.16 4.38
C ARG A 109 -21.57 -4.31 3.82
N ALA A 110 -20.32 -4.72 4.00
CA ALA A 110 -19.17 -4.04 3.43
C ALA A 110 -19.24 -4.12 1.89
N THR A 111 -19.03 -2.97 1.23
CA THR A 111 -19.08 -2.88 -0.23
C THR A 111 -17.77 -2.34 -0.78
N THR A 112 -17.48 -2.64 -2.05
CA THR A 112 -16.31 -2.09 -2.75
C THR A 112 -16.32 -0.57 -2.76
N GLN A 113 -17.51 0.04 -2.91
CA GLN A 113 -17.67 1.49 -2.83
C GLN A 113 -17.27 2.02 -1.44
N GLY A 114 -17.71 1.35 -0.36
CA GLY A 114 -17.32 1.69 1.01
C GLY A 114 -15.82 1.61 1.24
N ALA A 115 -15.17 0.55 0.72
CA ALA A 115 -13.72 0.40 0.81
C ALA A 115 -12.96 1.54 0.10
N ILE A 116 -13.40 1.94 -1.09
CA ILE A 116 -12.81 3.07 -1.82
C ILE A 116 -12.98 4.38 -1.04
N PHE A 117 -14.18 4.67 -0.53
CA PHE A 117 -14.42 5.86 0.30
C PHE A 117 -13.59 5.85 1.57
N SER A 118 -13.44 4.70 2.22
CA SER A 118 -12.60 4.52 3.40
C SER A 118 -11.14 4.89 3.13
N ILE A 119 -10.57 4.35 2.06
CA ILE A 119 -9.16 4.59 1.69
C ILE A 119 -8.94 6.08 1.40
N PHE A 120 -9.78 6.68 0.55
CA PHE A 120 -9.60 8.08 0.17
C PHE A 120 -9.84 9.04 1.33
N ALA A 121 -10.89 8.84 2.12
CA ALA A 121 -11.17 9.67 3.29
C ALA A 121 -10.07 9.58 4.34
N GLY A 122 -9.60 8.36 4.61
CA GLY A 122 -8.53 8.13 5.57
C GLY A 122 -7.23 8.82 5.17
N ILE A 123 -6.78 8.60 3.93
CA ILE A 123 -5.54 9.22 3.42
C ILE A 123 -5.66 10.74 3.36
N ALA A 124 -6.79 11.28 2.87
CA ALA A 124 -7.00 12.72 2.75
C ALA A 124 -6.92 13.43 4.11
N VAL A 125 -7.58 12.87 5.12
CA VAL A 125 -7.55 13.43 6.48
C VAL A 125 -6.17 13.24 7.11
N TRP A 126 -5.52 12.09 6.94
CA TRP A 126 -4.17 11.87 7.45
C TRP A 126 -3.17 12.87 6.89
N VAL A 127 -3.21 13.13 5.56
CA VAL A 127 -2.36 14.13 4.91
C VAL A 127 -2.68 15.55 5.40
N ALA A 128 -3.97 15.88 5.57
CA ALA A 128 -4.39 17.18 6.09
C ALA A 128 -3.91 17.44 7.53
N PHE A 129 -3.79 16.40 8.34
CA PHE A 129 -3.28 16.47 9.72
C PHE A 129 -1.76 16.25 9.83
N PHE A 130 -1.04 16.19 8.72
CA PHE A 130 0.42 16.11 8.75
C PHE A 130 1.00 17.37 9.40
N PRO A 131 1.93 17.28 10.37
CA PRO A 131 2.43 18.44 11.14
C PRO A 131 3.00 19.58 10.29
N GLN A 132 3.48 19.24 9.08
CA GLN A 132 4.01 20.21 8.13
C GLN A 132 2.94 20.97 7.33
N VAL A 133 1.69 20.50 7.36
CA VAL A 133 0.58 21.09 6.58
C VAL A 133 -0.33 21.93 7.47
N THR A 134 -0.55 21.52 8.73
CA THR A 134 -1.44 22.24 9.65
C THR A 134 -0.95 22.18 11.09
N THR A 135 -1.22 23.23 11.87
CA THR A 135 -0.96 23.32 13.33
C THR A 135 -1.81 22.32 14.15
N TRP A 136 -2.88 21.77 13.59
CA TRP A 136 -3.74 20.80 14.26
C TRP A 136 -3.06 19.45 14.52
N GLY A 137 -2.02 19.11 13.74
CA GLY A 137 -1.27 17.86 13.90
C GLY A 137 -0.50 17.75 15.21
N GLU A 138 -0.21 18.87 15.87
CA GLU A 138 0.44 18.88 17.21
C GLU A 138 -0.56 18.52 18.32
N LEU A 139 -1.83 18.86 18.15
CA LEU A 139 -2.88 18.64 19.16
C LEU A 139 -3.49 17.23 19.08
N PHE A 140 -3.56 16.64 17.89
CA PHE A 140 -4.20 15.34 17.66
C PHE A 140 -3.39 14.48 16.68
N PRO A 141 -3.07 13.22 17.02
CA PRO A 141 -2.31 12.35 16.15
C PRO A 141 -3.02 12.12 14.81
N GLY A 142 -2.37 12.53 13.72
CA GLY A 142 -2.94 12.46 12.36
C GLY A 142 -3.41 11.05 11.96
N GLN A 143 -2.73 10.01 12.46
CA GLN A 143 -3.12 8.63 12.24
C GLN A 143 -4.48 8.26 12.87
N LEU A 144 -4.81 8.82 14.02
CA LEU A 144 -6.10 8.60 14.65
C LEU A 144 -7.22 9.36 13.92
N ALA A 145 -6.94 10.59 13.50
CA ALA A 145 -7.88 11.36 12.68
C ALA A 145 -8.16 10.64 11.35
N GLY A 146 -7.12 10.16 10.67
CA GLY A 146 -7.24 9.38 9.45
C GLY A 146 -7.99 8.07 9.64
N LEU A 147 -7.75 7.35 10.74
CA LEU A 147 -8.46 6.12 11.06
C LEU A 147 -9.96 6.37 11.28
N ILE A 148 -10.31 7.41 12.03
CA ILE A 148 -11.72 7.80 12.25
C ILE A 148 -12.39 8.19 10.92
N ALA A 149 -11.70 8.95 10.08
CA ALA A 149 -12.19 9.31 8.76
C ALA A 149 -12.39 8.09 7.86
N ALA A 150 -11.47 7.12 7.90
CA ALA A 150 -11.59 5.86 7.18
C ALA A 150 -12.81 5.04 7.66
N LEU A 151 -13.06 4.98 8.97
CA LEU A 151 -14.25 4.34 9.54
C LEU A 151 -15.54 4.99 9.03
N ILE A 152 -15.63 6.33 9.13
CA ILE A 152 -16.77 7.08 8.62
C ILE A 152 -16.96 6.86 7.12
N GLY A 153 -15.87 6.93 6.33
CA GLY A 153 -15.88 6.68 4.90
C GLY A 153 -16.39 5.29 4.55
N MET A 154 -15.98 4.25 5.31
CA MET A 154 -16.45 2.88 5.14
C MET A 154 -17.94 2.75 5.40
N LEU A 155 -18.42 3.31 6.51
CA LEU A 155 -19.85 3.28 6.87
C LEU A 155 -20.70 4.03 5.85
N VAL A 156 -20.34 5.28 5.55
CA VAL A 156 -21.08 6.12 4.61
C VAL A 156 -21.08 5.51 3.22
N GLY A 157 -19.92 5.08 2.72
CA GLY A 157 -19.80 4.51 1.39
C GLY A 157 -20.51 3.17 1.23
N SER A 158 -20.59 2.35 2.30
CA SER A 158 -21.30 1.06 2.24
C SER A 158 -22.82 1.20 2.44
N LEU A 159 -23.27 2.21 3.15
CA LEU A 159 -24.72 2.48 3.36
C LEU A 159 -25.32 3.38 2.29
N ALA A 160 -24.50 4.13 1.54
CA ALA A 160 -24.95 4.95 0.42
C ALA A 160 -25.44 4.09 -0.76
N PRO A 161 -26.29 4.66 -1.65
CA PRO A 161 -26.70 3.99 -2.88
C PRO A 161 -25.48 3.48 -3.67
N GLN A 162 -25.49 2.19 -4.05
CA GLN A 162 -24.35 1.54 -4.68
C GLN A 162 -24.26 1.90 -6.17
N ILE A 163 -23.50 2.93 -6.50
CA ILE A 163 -23.31 3.40 -7.89
C ILE A 163 -22.41 2.44 -8.69
N LEU A 164 -21.44 1.79 -8.00
CA LEU A 164 -20.50 0.87 -8.63
C LEU A 164 -21.06 -0.55 -8.84
N ALA A 165 -22.03 -0.99 -8.05
CA ALA A 165 -22.62 -2.34 -8.14
C ALA A 165 -23.54 -2.50 -9.37
N ASN A 166 -24.24 -1.44 -9.78
CA ASN A 166 -25.17 -1.50 -10.90
C ASN A 166 -24.52 -1.76 -12.28
N ARG A 167 -23.21 -1.70 -12.38
CA ARG A 167 -22.52 -1.92 -13.66
C ARG A 167 -22.35 -3.41 -14.00
N HIS A 168 -22.36 -4.30 -13.02
CA HIS A 168 -22.17 -5.74 -13.25
C HIS A 168 -23.46 -6.52 -13.52
N GLU A 169 -24.62 -6.03 -13.08
CA GLU A 169 -25.90 -6.69 -13.34
C GLU A 169 -26.35 -6.56 -14.80
N HIS A 170 -26.03 -5.46 -15.48
CA HIS A 170 -26.38 -5.29 -16.89
C HIS A 170 -25.66 -6.24 -17.85
N VAL A 171 -24.50 -6.78 -17.49
CA VAL A 171 -23.73 -7.69 -18.36
C VAL A 171 -24.22 -9.14 -18.24
N SER A 172 -24.75 -9.55 -17.09
CA SER A 172 -25.22 -10.93 -16.87
C SER A 172 -26.58 -11.23 -17.52
N HIS A 173 -27.41 -10.22 -17.79
CA HIS A 173 -28.71 -10.42 -18.47
C HIS A 173 -28.61 -10.69 -19.97
N HIS A 174 -27.48 -10.34 -20.61
CA HIS A 174 -27.28 -10.61 -22.04
C HIS A 174 -26.68 -11.99 -22.37
N LEU A 175 -26.33 -12.78 -21.35
CA LEU A 175 -25.70 -14.10 -21.52
C LEU A 175 -26.61 -15.30 -21.13
N LYS A 176 -27.92 -15.10 -20.98
CA LYS A 176 -28.84 -16.25 -20.90
C LYS A 176 -29.04 -16.83 -22.29
N PRO A 177 -28.60 -18.08 -22.56
CA PRO A 177 -28.94 -18.76 -23.78
C PRO A 177 -30.47 -18.99 -23.78
N THR A 178 -31.12 -18.51 -24.83
CA THR A 178 -32.51 -18.91 -25.15
C THR A 178 -32.52 -20.40 -25.43
N ALA A 179 -33.16 -21.17 -24.56
CA ALA A 179 -33.47 -22.58 -24.75
C ALA A 179 -34.53 -22.74 -25.84
#